data_18cea3a49bea8900b8cf1d5c5e532d05
#
_entry.id   18cea3a49bea8900b8cf1d5c5e532d05
#
_cell.length_a   1.000
_cell.length_b   1.000
_cell.length_c   1.000
_cell.angle_alpha   90.00
_cell.angle_beta   90.00
_cell.angle_gamma   90.00
#
_symmetry.space_group_name_H-M   'P 1'
#
loop_
_entity.id
_entity.type
_entity.pdbx_description
1 polymer ?
#
loop_
_entity_poly.entity_id
_entity_poly.type
_entity_poly.pdbx_seq_one_letter_code
_entity_poly.pdbx_strand_id
1 'polypeptide(L)'
;MLESLRNFLSGKRVIVITALLAIPFVFLGSQSFGTITATFGTVNGEPVSQMDVNLATNQVSQRLKSVYGEDFSLDDLDEEVSLGLIKNEIINQKTLLSHVRKLGLIASEKTAKQEVINIDTFQGENGFDQMLFESTIRANGWTPEE
;
A
#
# COMPACT_ATOMS: atom_id res chain seq x y z
N MET A 1 37.82 27.03 -25.85
CA MET A 1 37.00 26.55 -24.75
C MET A 1 36.38 25.17 -25.01
N LEU A 2 35.81 24.91 -26.19
CA LEU A 2 35.19 23.59 -26.53
C LEU A 2 36.20 22.43 -26.61
N GLU A 3 37.44 22.70 -27.05
CA GLU A 3 38.46 21.65 -27.13
C GLU A 3 38.99 21.21 -25.77
N SER A 4 39.03 22.10 -24.79
CA SER A 4 39.39 21.76 -23.42
C SER A 4 38.34 20.89 -22.75
N LEU A 5 37.05 21.16 -23.03
CA LEU A 5 35.94 20.33 -22.55
C LEU A 5 35.99 18.95 -23.21
N ARG A 6 36.28 18.85 -24.50
CA ARG A 6 36.36 17.58 -25.24
C ARG A 6 37.53 16.73 -24.77
N ASN A 7 38.68 17.34 -24.44
CA ASN A 7 39.85 16.63 -23.89
C ASN A 7 39.64 16.22 -22.43
N PHE A 8 38.84 16.96 -21.65
CA PHE A 8 38.47 16.59 -20.29
C PHE A 8 37.46 15.43 -20.27
N LEU A 9 36.60 15.37 -21.26
CA LEU A 9 35.57 14.33 -21.46
C LEU A 9 36.05 13.14 -22.27
N SER A 10 37.37 12.98 -22.55
CA SER A 10 37.91 11.85 -23.30
C SER A 10 38.76 10.94 -22.42
N GLY A 11 38.61 9.63 -22.61
CA GLY A 11 39.44 8.60 -22.00
C GLY A 11 39.00 8.13 -20.61
N LYS A 12 39.91 7.58 -19.83
CA LYS A 12 39.67 6.96 -18.51
C LYS A 12 39.02 7.90 -17.48
N ARG A 13 39.15 9.22 -17.66
CA ARG A 13 38.54 10.23 -16.78
C ARG A 13 37.02 10.29 -16.90
N VAL A 14 36.47 10.08 -18.09
CA VAL A 14 35.03 10.00 -18.30
C VAL A 14 34.44 8.82 -17.55
N ILE A 15 35.11 7.69 -17.58
CA ILE A 15 34.67 6.48 -16.87
C ILE A 15 34.61 6.75 -15.36
N VAL A 16 35.59 7.45 -14.80
CA VAL A 16 35.63 7.78 -13.38
C VAL A 16 34.50 8.76 -13.01
N ILE A 17 34.29 9.80 -13.84
CA ILE A 17 33.20 10.77 -13.60
C ILE A 17 31.84 10.10 -13.74
N THR A 18 31.63 9.27 -14.76
CA THR A 18 30.39 8.53 -14.96
C THR A 18 30.15 7.54 -13.83
N ALA A 19 31.19 6.82 -13.36
CA ALA A 19 31.09 5.94 -12.21
C ALA A 19 30.74 6.72 -10.94
N LEU A 20 31.36 7.86 -10.71
CA LEU A 20 31.09 8.72 -9.54
C LEU A 20 29.64 9.26 -9.54
N LEU A 21 29.13 9.64 -10.74
CA LEU A 21 27.74 10.04 -10.92
C LEU A 21 26.75 8.87 -10.80
N ALA A 22 27.15 7.65 -11.18
CA ALA A 22 26.30 6.47 -11.09
C ALA A 22 26.16 5.94 -9.65
N ILE A 23 27.15 6.17 -8.78
CA ILE A 23 27.12 5.70 -7.39
C ILE A 23 25.85 6.16 -6.64
N PRO A 24 25.45 7.45 -6.64
CA PRO A 24 24.21 7.87 -5.99
C PRO A 24 22.97 7.19 -6.59
N PHE A 25 22.94 6.94 -7.90
CA PHE A 25 21.82 6.28 -8.56
C PHE A 25 21.73 4.78 -8.25
N VAL A 26 22.86 4.11 -8.03
CA VAL A 26 22.87 2.73 -7.54
C VAL A 26 22.35 2.65 -6.11
N PHE A 27 22.72 3.58 -5.24
CA PHE A 27 22.21 3.65 -3.86
C PHE A 27 20.73 4.09 -3.81
N LEU A 28 20.29 5.01 -4.66
CA LEU A 28 18.89 5.40 -4.78
C LEU A 28 18.07 4.30 -5.50
N GLY A 29 18.64 3.62 -6.50
CA GLY A 29 17.98 2.57 -7.26
C GLY A 29 17.79 1.28 -6.46
N SER A 30 18.71 0.92 -5.56
CA SER A 30 18.58 -0.29 -4.74
C SER A 30 17.51 -0.16 -3.64
N GLN A 31 17.12 1.07 -3.29
CA GLN A 31 16.00 1.33 -2.39
C GLN A 31 14.66 1.57 -3.13
N SER A 32 14.70 1.81 -4.45
CA SER A 32 13.52 2.18 -5.23
C SER A 32 12.88 1.02 -5.99
N PHE A 33 13.48 -0.17 -6.01
CA PHE A 33 12.89 -1.38 -6.60
C PHE A 33 12.24 -2.32 -5.56
N GLY A 34 12.40 -2.08 -4.26
CA GLY A 34 11.45 -2.54 -3.25
C GLY A 34 10.28 -1.56 -3.29
N THR A 35 9.08 -2.04 -3.50
CA THR A 35 7.82 -1.30 -3.36
C THR A 35 7.99 -0.17 -2.36
N ILE A 36 7.92 1.10 -2.83
CA ILE A 36 7.77 2.24 -1.93
C ILE A 36 6.35 2.10 -1.38
N THR A 37 6.17 1.23 -0.43
CA THR A 37 5.04 1.33 0.47
C THR A 37 5.30 2.59 1.25
N ALA A 38 4.67 3.69 0.83
CA ALA A 38 4.67 4.90 1.61
C ALA A 38 4.15 4.54 3.00
N THR A 39 5.07 4.45 3.96
CA THR A 39 4.73 4.05 5.32
C THR A 39 4.34 5.31 6.07
N PHE A 40 3.08 5.42 6.46
CA PHE A 40 2.54 6.55 7.23
C PHE A 40 2.88 6.46 8.72
N GLY A 41 3.82 5.59 9.09
CA GLY A 41 4.22 5.35 10.46
C GLY A 41 4.06 3.87 10.86
N THR A 42 4.11 3.61 12.16
CA THR A 42 3.94 2.26 12.71
C THR A 42 3.01 2.28 13.91
N VAL A 43 2.22 1.22 14.08
CA VAL A 43 1.38 0.97 15.25
C VAL A 43 1.77 -0.38 15.83
N ASN A 44 2.28 -0.40 17.08
CA ASN A 44 2.77 -1.63 17.73
C ASN A 44 3.83 -2.41 16.92
N GLY A 45 4.66 -1.69 16.13
CA GLY A 45 5.66 -2.29 15.24
C GLY A 45 5.14 -2.72 13.87
N GLU A 46 3.84 -2.64 13.62
CA GLU A 46 3.23 -2.93 12.32
C GLU A 46 3.24 -1.65 11.46
N PRO A 47 3.77 -1.69 10.22
CA PRO A 47 3.77 -0.53 9.34
C PRO A 47 2.35 -0.18 8.90
N VAL A 48 2.08 1.12 8.75
CA VAL A 48 0.84 1.64 8.18
C VAL A 48 1.07 1.92 6.70
N SER A 49 0.39 1.17 5.85
CA SER A 49 0.45 1.31 4.39
C SER A 49 -0.62 2.27 3.86
N GLN A 50 -0.50 2.67 2.59
CA GLN A 50 -1.56 3.42 1.90
C GLN A 50 -2.89 2.66 1.87
N MET A 51 -2.82 1.34 1.76
CA MET A 51 -3.99 0.47 1.80
C MET A 51 -4.73 0.56 3.14
N ASP A 52 -3.99 0.55 4.27
CA ASP A 52 -4.60 0.72 5.59
C ASP A 52 -5.32 2.06 5.71
N VAL A 53 -4.74 3.12 5.14
CA VAL A 53 -5.37 4.45 5.11
C VAL A 53 -6.66 4.42 4.28
N ASN A 54 -6.61 3.85 3.07
CA ASN A 54 -7.78 3.76 2.20
C ASN A 54 -8.90 2.93 2.83
N LEU A 55 -8.55 1.79 3.43
CA LEU A 55 -9.52 0.92 4.12
C LEU A 55 -10.18 1.63 5.30
N ALA A 56 -9.38 2.28 6.15
CA ALA A 56 -9.89 3.03 7.29
C ALA A 56 -10.78 4.20 6.84
N THR A 57 -10.38 4.92 5.80
CA THR A 57 -11.18 6.01 5.21
C THR A 57 -12.54 5.51 4.75
N ASN A 58 -12.58 4.40 4.01
CA ASN A 58 -13.83 3.81 3.52
C ASN A 58 -14.71 3.35 4.69
N GLN A 59 -14.15 2.71 5.71
CA GLN A 59 -14.92 2.24 6.86
C GLN A 59 -15.49 3.39 7.69
N VAL A 60 -14.70 4.44 7.93
CA VAL A 60 -15.18 5.66 8.62
C VAL A 60 -16.29 6.31 7.81
N SER A 61 -16.11 6.47 6.49
CA SER A 61 -17.12 7.03 5.61
C SER A 61 -18.43 6.24 5.64
N GLN A 62 -18.37 4.90 5.52
CA GLN A 62 -19.56 4.05 5.58
C GLN A 62 -20.26 4.15 6.95
N ARG A 63 -19.50 4.19 8.05
CA ARG A 63 -20.05 4.35 9.40
C ARG A 63 -20.76 5.70 9.54
N LEU A 64 -20.15 6.77 9.04
CA LEU A 64 -20.77 8.11 9.10
C LEU A 64 -22.04 8.15 8.25
N LYS A 65 -22.04 7.59 7.05
CA LYS A 65 -23.24 7.48 6.21
C LYS A 65 -24.36 6.69 6.88
N SER A 66 -24.04 5.62 7.58
CA SER A 66 -25.05 4.83 8.29
C SER A 66 -25.69 5.58 9.47
N VAL A 67 -25.00 6.56 10.05
CA VAL A 67 -25.47 7.35 11.19
C VAL A 67 -26.16 8.64 10.75
N TYR A 68 -25.58 9.35 9.78
CA TYR A 68 -26.00 10.69 9.36
C TYR A 68 -26.76 10.73 8.02
N GLY A 69 -26.81 9.61 7.29
CA GLY A 69 -27.44 9.48 5.98
C GLY A 69 -26.44 9.33 4.84
N GLU A 70 -26.92 8.82 3.69
CA GLU A 70 -26.10 8.49 2.52
C GLU A 70 -25.39 9.72 1.89
N ASP A 71 -25.98 10.89 2.04
CA ASP A 71 -25.44 12.14 1.50
C ASP A 71 -24.29 12.72 2.32
N PHE A 72 -24.04 12.18 3.54
CA PHE A 72 -23.00 12.67 4.42
C PHE A 72 -21.61 12.23 3.94
N SER A 73 -20.68 13.16 3.91
CA SER A 73 -19.28 12.95 3.48
C SER A 73 -18.28 13.29 4.59
N LEU A 74 -17.09 12.73 4.52
CA LEU A 74 -15.97 13.15 5.38
C LEU A 74 -15.58 14.61 5.16
N ASP A 75 -15.85 15.16 3.97
CA ASP A 75 -15.58 16.56 3.63
C ASP A 75 -16.54 17.54 4.33
N ASP A 76 -17.64 17.03 4.91
CA ASP A 76 -18.58 17.84 5.73
C ASP A 76 -18.05 18.06 7.16
N LEU A 77 -16.97 17.38 7.53
CA LEU A 77 -16.29 17.53 8.83
C LEU A 77 -15.06 18.43 8.71
N ASP A 78 -14.67 19.03 9.82
CA ASP A 78 -13.37 19.68 9.92
C ASP A 78 -12.24 18.68 9.60
N GLU A 79 -11.22 19.12 8.88
CA GLU A 79 -10.10 18.28 8.45
C GLU A 79 -9.42 17.56 9.64
N GLU A 80 -9.23 18.27 10.76
CA GLU A 80 -8.65 17.70 11.97
C GLU A 80 -9.51 16.56 12.55
N VAL A 81 -10.83 16.71 12.51
CA VAL A 81 -11.78 15.69 12.98
C VAL A 81 -11.76 14.48 12.05
N SER A 82 -11.81 14.69 10.73
CA SER A 82 -11.76 13.62 9.73
C SER A 82 -10.49 12.80 9.85
N LEU A 83 -9.32 13.46 9.91
CA LEU A 83 -8.02 12.82 10.11
C LEU A 83 -7.94 12.08 11.44
N GLY A 84 -8.50 12.65 12.50
CA GLY A 84 -8.59 12.03 13.82
C GLY A 84 -9.38 10.71 13.80
N LEU A 85 -10.52 10.68 13.12
CA LEU A 85 -11.35 9.48 12.96
C LEU A 85 -10.62 8.39 12.17
N ILE A 86 -10.01 8.74 11.03
CA ILE A 86 -9.26 7.80 10.20
C ILE A 86 -8.06 7.23 10.97
N LYS A 87 -7.29 8.09 11.65
CA LYS A 87 -6.16 7.68 12.47
C LYS A 87 -6.57 6.71 13.59
N ASN A 88 -7.66 7.01 14.30
CA ASN A 88 -8.16 6.14 15.35
C ASN A 88 -8.59 4.78 14.80
N GLU A 89 -9.22 4.74 13.62
CA GLU A 89 -9.61 3.49 12.96
C GLU A 89 -8.38 2.64 12.62
N ILE A 90 -7.32 3.25 12.03
CA ILE A 90 -6.06 2.56 11.73
C ILE A 90 -5.42 2.00 13.01
N ILE A 91 -5.35 2.79 14.07
CA ILE A 91 -4.80 2.36 15.37
C ILE A 91 -5.58 1.16 15.91
N ASN A 92 -6.90 1.20 15.88
CA ASN A 92 -7.75 0.12 16.37
C ASN A 92 -7.52 -1.17 15.57
N GLN A 93 -7.52 -1.10 14.24
CA GLN A 93 -7.30 -2.26 13.37
C GLN A 93 -5.91 -2.87 13.57
N LYS A 94 -4.85 -2.06 13.55
CA LYS A 94 -3.48 -2.53 13.75
C LYS A 94 -3.26 -3.10 15.15
N THR A 95 -3.85 -2.50 16.17
CA THR A 95 -3.78 -3.00 17.55
C THR A 95 -4.47 -4.35 17.67
N LEU A 96 -5.67 -4.49 17.11
CA LEU A 96 -6.40 -5.75 17.09
C LEU A 96 -5.59 -6.84 16.35
N LEU A 97 -5.10 -6.52 15.15
CA LEU A 97 -4.30 -7.45 14.34
C LEU A 97 -3.03 -7.89 15.08
N SER A 98 -2.31 -6.95 15.69
CA SER A 98 -1.12 -7.25 16.50
C SER A 98 -1.46 -8.17 17.67
N HIS A 99 -2.61 -7.96 18.32
CA HIS A 99 -3.05 -8.78 19.43
C HIS A 99 -3.43 -10.21 18.98
N VAL A 100 -4.20 -10.32 17.91
CA VAL A 100 -4.58 -11.60 17.27
C VAL A 100 -3.35 -12.40 16.88
N ARG A 101 -2.34 -11.76 16.27
CA ARG A 101 -1.06 -12.40 15.95
C ARG A 101 -0.31 -12.90 17.19
N LYS A 102 -0.24 -12.11 18.27
CA LYS A 102 0.40 -12.50 19.53
C LYS A 102 -0.28 -13.70 20.17
N LEU A 103 -1.58 -13.85 20.00
CA LEU A 103 -2.36 -15.01 20.48
C LEU A 103 -2.24 -16.23 19.55
N GLY A 104 -1.54 -16.13 18.42
CA GLY A 104 -1.43 -17.20 17.43
C GLY A 104 -2.74 -17.48 16.67
N LEU A 105 -3.72 -16.59 16.74
CA LEU A 105 -5.01 -16.70 16.07
C LEU A 105 -4.92 -16.21 14.61
N ILE A 106 -4.00 -16.79 13.84
CA ILE A 106 -3.81 -16.46 12.44
C ILE A 106 -4.44 -17.58 11.61
N ALA A 107 -5.30 -17.22 10.68
CA ALA A 107 -5.81 -18.18 9.70
C ALA A 107 -4.64 -18.76 8.90
N SER A 108 -4.65 -20.07 8.69
CA SER A 108 -3.67 -20.68 7.80
C SER A 108 -3.89 -20.17 6.36
N GLU A 109 -2.83 -20.13 5.55
CA GLU A 109 -2.92 -19.74 4.14
C GLU A 109 -4.00 -20.56 3.41
N LYS A 110 -4.11 -21.85 3.73
CA LYS A 110 -5.14 -22.73 3.19
C LYS A 110 -6.55 -22.26 3.57
N THR A 111 -6.76 -21.87 4.82
CA THR A 111 -8.06 -21.37 5.29
C THR A 111 -8.39 -20.04 4.62
N ALA A 112 -7.43 -19.12 4.54
CA ALA A 112 -7.62 -17.84 3.88
C ALA A 112 -7.98 -18.01 2.39
N LYS A 113 -7.26 -18.87 1.67
CA LYS A 113 -7.59 -19.21 0.27
C LYS A 113 -8.99 -19.80 0.11
N GLN A 114 -9.39 -20.66 1.03
CA GLN A 114 -10.71 -21.28 0.99
C GLN A 114 -11.81 -20.23 1.16
N GLU A 115 -11.63 -19.29 2.08
CA GLU A 115 -12.58 -18.20 2.30
C GLU A 115 -12.69 -17.30 1.06
N VAL A 116 -11.54 -16.93 0.46
CA VAL A 116 -11.52 -16.14 -0.78
C VAL A 116 -12.26 -16.84 -1.92
N ILE A 117 -12.04 -18.15 -2.10
CA ILE A 117 -12.72 -18.95 -3.12
C ILE A 117 -14.23 -18.99 -2.89
N ASN A 118 -14.71 -18.90 -1.66
CA ASN A 118 -16.13 -18.97 -1.33
C ASN A 118 -16.85 -17.60 -1.36
N ILE A 119 -16.15 -16.51 -1.64
CA ILE A 119 -16.78 -15.17 -1.74
C ILE A 119 -17.65 -15.12 -3.00
N ASP A 120 -18.94 -14.83 -2.82
CA ASP A 120 -19.93 -14.77 -3.92
C ASP A 120 -19.53 -13.86 -5.06
N THR A 121 -18.86 -12.72 -4.76
CA THR A 121 -18.38 -11.75 -5.76
C THR A 121 -17.37 -12.36 -6.73
N PHE A 122 -16.71 -13.45 -6.37
CA PHE A 122 -15.71 -14.13 -7.20
C PHE A 122 -16.24 -15.42 -7.82
N GLN A 123 -17.55 -15.67 -7.74
CA GLN A 123 -18.19 -16.85 -8.32
C GLN A 123 -18.64 -16.54 -9.75
N GLY A 124 -18.22 -17.38 -10.70
CA GLY A 124 -18.75 -17.46 -12.04
C GLY A 124 -19.75 -18.61 -12.20
N GLU A 125 -20.18 -18.90 -13.42
CA GLU A 125 -21.16 -19.97 -13.70
C GLU A 125 -20.69 -21.37 -13.27
N ASN A 126 -19.38 -21.61 -13.21
CA ASN A 126 -18.77 -22.90 -12.88
C ASN A 126 -18.00 -22.91 -11.54
N GLY A 127 -18.26 -21.98 -10.66
CA GLY A 127 -17.56 -21.80 -9.39
C GLY A 127 -16.61 -20.60 -9.42
N PHE A 128 -15.52 -20.65 -8.63
CA PHE A 128 -14.56 -19.56 -8.53
C PHE A 128 -14.00 -19.14 -9.90
N ASP A 129 -14.12 -17.84 -10.22
CA ASP A 129 -13.61 -17.23 -11.45
C ASP A 129 -12.35 -16.42 -11.14
N GLN A 130 -11.19 -16.98 -11.53
CA GLN A 130 -9.89 -16.34 -11.30
C GLN A 130 -9.78 -15.00 -12.02
N MET A 131 -10.36 -14.86 -13.21
CA MET A 131 -10.27 -13.63 -14.00
C MET A 131 -11.09 -12.51 -13.34
N LEU A 132 -12.26 -12.85 -12.82
CA LEU A 132 -13.11 -11.94 -12.05
C LEU A 132 -12.41 -11.52 -10.76
N PHE A 133 -11.80 -12.47 -10.04
CA PHE A 133 -10.99 -12.18 -8.86
C PHE A 133 -9.84 -11.21 -9.19
N GLU A 134 -8.98 -11.55 -10.16
CA GLU A 134 -7.83 -10.71 -10.54
C GLU A 134 -8.24 -9.31 -11.00
N SER A 135 -9.32 -9.21 -11.78
CA SER A 135 -9.82 -7.90 -12.22
C SER A 135 -10.33 -7.05 -11.06
N THR A 136 -11.02 -7.68 -10.12
CA THR A 136 -11.58 -6.99 -8.93
C THR A 136 -10.48 -6.49 -8.00
N ILE A 137 -9.48 -7.34 -7.70
CA ILE A 137 -8.38 -6.92 -6.82
C ILE A 137 -7.53 -5.83 -7.46
N ARG A 138 -7.24 -5.91 -8.78
CA ARG A 138 -6.53 -4.86 -9.52
C ARG A 138 -7.30 -3.54 -9.55
N ALA A 139 -8.62 -3.59 -9.73
CA ALA A 139 -9.48 -2.40 -9.68
C ALA A 139 -9.45 -1.70 -8.32
N ASN A 140 -9.16 -2.44 -7.25
CA ASN A 140 -8.97 -1.92 -5.89
C ASN A 140 -7.51 -1.59 -5.55
N GLY A 141 -6.60 -1.65 -6.53
CA GLY A 141 -5.20 -1.29 -6.37
C GLY A 141 -4.32 -2.38 -5.74
N TRP A 142 -4.78 -3.63 -5.75
CA TRP A 142 -4.06 -4.77 -5.19
C TRP A 142 -3.39 -5.58 -6.29
N THR A 143 -2.34 -6.33 -5.91
CA THR A 143 -1.74 -7.32 -6.81
C THR A 143 -2.11 -8.73 -6.35
N PRO A 144 -2.22 -9.70 -7.29
CA PRO A 144 -2.57 -11.09 -6.95
C PRO A 144 -1.56 -11.79 -6.03
N GLU A 145 -0.40 -11.20 -5.82
CA GLU A 145 0.71 -11.74 -5.02
C GLU A 145 0.72 -11.20 -3.57
N GLU A 146 -0.12 -10.22 -3.27
CA GLU A 146 -0.33 -9.62 -1.93
C GLU A 146 -1.52 -10.23 -1.21
#